data_81a097226fbda855ed7d5a7c97dc837f
#
_entry.id   81a097226fbda855ed7d5a7c97dc837f
#
_cell.length_a   1.000
_cell.length_b   1.000
_cell.length_c   1.000
_cell.angle_alpha   90.00
_cell.angle_beta   90.00
_cell.angle_gamma   90.00
#
_symmetry.space_group_name_H-M   'P 1'
#
loop_
_entity.id
_entity.type
_entity.pdbx_description
1 polymer ?
#
loop_
_entity_poly.entity_id
_entity_poly.type
_entity_poly.pdbx_seq_one_letter_code
_entity_poly.pdbx_strand_id
1 'polypeptide(L)'
;MLDDVVIYHDPYGVALVIGSWNYPLQLLLLPVSGAIAGGNAVIIKPSELATACAAFVAETVPKYLDNVKLLKQKFDYIFFTGGTSIGKIVYEAAVKNLTPVTLELGGKSPVYIDNTADIMITTKRVLWGKFINAGQTCIAPDYILCTKETQDKFVAAAKKILQECRLQALVDASKDKIAVGGSYDANDKFIELTILTNVVASDKIMQDEIFGPILPIVPVENAYEAIKFINEREKPLVLYVFSKSDKVLSQIVDNTSSGGMCVNDTMMHLAVESLPFGGVGASGIGAYHGKKTFETFTHKKSCLIKNFSPIGEKLASGRYPPYTDGNLKMLNLLLRKRFGPSLKFLPYFLCFAVGAGLSYGIFAWQKMLSEDS
;
A
#
# COMPACT_ATOMS: atom_id res chain seq x y z
N MET A 1 -23.49 7.64 24.28
CA MET A 1 -22.99 9.02 24.36
C MET A 1 -24.19 9.94 24.13
N LEU A 2 -24.26 11.06 24.84
CA LEU A 2 -25.30 12.07 24.64
C LEU A 2 -24.97 13.04 23.49
N ASP A 3 -23.75 12.95 22.95
CA ASP A 3 -23.23 13.82 21.91
C ASP A 3 -22.90 13.00 20.66
N ASP A 4 -23.07 13.58 19.46
CA ASP A 4 -22.71 12.96 18.21
C ASP A 4 -21.25 13.25 17.87
N VAL A 5 -20.53 12.19 17.46
CA VAL A 5 -19.14 12.27 16.98
C VAL A 5 -19.12 11.91 15.53
N VAL A 6 -18.78 12.87 14.69
CA VAL A 6 -18.82 12.73 13.23
C VAL A 6 -17.45 13.08 12.63
N ILE A 7 -17.05 12.36 11.61
CA ILE A 7 -15.89 12.71 10.76
C ILE A 7 -16.44 13.06 9.39
N TYR A 8 -16.26 14.32 8.99
CA TYR A 8 -16.54 14.77 7.63
C TYR A 8 -15.32 14.61 6.75
N HIS A 9 -15.54 14.28 5.49
CA HIS A 9 -14.52 14.24 4.46
C HIS A 9 -14.66 15.46 3.57
N ASP A 10 -13.85 16.48 3.79
CA ASP A 10 -13.86 17.71 3.01
C ASP A 10 -12.83 17.61 1.88
N PRO A 11 -13.12 18.04 0.62
CA PRO A 11 -12.10 18.15 -0.43
C PRO A 11 -10.98 19.09 -0.01
N TYR A 12 -9.75 18.82 -0.43
CA TYR A 12 -8.65 19.77 -0.24
C TYR A 12 -8.84 21.04 -1.09
N GLY A 13 -9.36 20.89 -2.32
CA GLY A 13 -9.56 22.00 -3.27
C GLY A 13 -9.05 21.67 -4.66
N VAL A 14 -7.85 22.16 -5.04
CA VAL A 14 -7.22 21.89 -6.33
C VAL A 14 -6.10 20.86 -6.16
N ALA A 15 -6.30 19.67 -6.73
CA ALA A 15 -5.32 18.60 -6.71
C ALA A 15 -4.53 18.57 -8.03
N LEU A 16 -3.21 18.46 -7.96
CA LEU A 16 -2.33 18.16 -9.08
C LEU A 16 -2.00 16.67 -9.10
N VAL A 17 -2.27 15.99 -10.21
CA VAL A 17 -1.89 14.58 -10.43
C VAL A 17 -0.86 14.50 -11.54
N ILE A 18 0.34 14.00 -11.21
CA ILE A 18 1.46 13.81 -12.14
C ILE A 18 1.67 12.31 -12.33
N GLY A 19 1.36 11.80 -13.53
CA GLY A 19 1.49 10.39 -13.90
C GLY A 19 2.86 10.04 -14.48
N SER A 20 3.25 8.76 -14.36
CA SER A 20 4.48 8.20 -14.91
C SER A 20 4.24 7.57 -16.30
N TRP A 21 5.34 7.28 -17.00
CA TRP A 21 5.33 6.78 -18.38
C TRP A 21 5.13 5.28 -18.51
N ASN A 22 5.44 4.50 -17.49
CA ASN A 22 5.46 3.04 -17.54
C ASN A 22 4.06 2.39 -17.53
N TYR A 23 3.08 3.03 -16.88
CA TYR A 23 1.64 2.73 -16.95
C TYR A 23 0.87 4.06 -17.11
N PRO A 24 0.97 4.72 -18.28
CA PRO A 24 0.65 6.15 -18.42
C PRO A 24 -0.83 6.49 -18.24
N LEU A 25 -1.74 5.56 -18.47
CA LEU A 25 -3.17 5.75 -18.23
C LEU A 25 -3.55 5.38 -16.79
N GLN A 26 -3.11 4.22 -16.30
CA GLN A 26 -3.48 3.72 -14.98
C GLN A 26 -2.95 4.63 -13.86
N LEU A 27 -1.66 4.96 -13.87
CA LEU A 27 -1.02 5.78 -12.84
C LEU A 27 -1.45 7.25 -12.89
N LEU A 28 -2.17 7.65 -13.93
CA LEU A 28 -2.77 8.97 -14.06
C LEU A 28 -4.26 8.96 -13.67
N LEU A 29 -5.07 8.10 -14.29
CA LEU A 29 -6.52 8.13 -14.16
C LEU A 29 -7.04 7.56 -12.84
N LEU A 30 -6.34 6.58 -12.26
CA LEU A 30 -6.75 6.00 -10.97
C LEU A 30 -6.69 7.03 -9.82
N PRO A 31 -5.61 7.80 -9.60
CA PRO A 31 -5.62 8.90 -8.64
C PRO A 31 -6.63 10.00 -8.99
N VAL A 32 -6.78 10.35 -10.28
CA VAL A 32 -7.76 11.36 -10.73
C VAL A 32 -9.18 10.99 -10.33
N SER A 33 -9.57 9.71 -10.48
CA SER A 33 -10.91 9.25 -10.11
C SER A 33 -11.20 9.46 -8.62
N GLY A 34 -10.21 9.18 -7.75
CA GLY A 34 -10.34 9.41 -6.31
C GLY A 34 -10.37 10.90 -5.93
N ALA A 35 -9.59 11.73 -6.62
CA ALA A 35 -9.62 13.17 -6.40
C ALA A 35 -10.99 13.79 -6.77
N ILE A 36 -11.59 13.37 -7.89
CA ILE A 36 -12.94 13.77 -8.32
C ILE A 36 -13.98 13.24 -7.33
N ALA A 37 -13.90 11.98 -6.92
CA ALA A 37 -14.80 11.39 -5.92
C ALA A 37 -14.76 12.13 -4.58
N GLY A 38 -13.59 12.66 -4.21
CA GLY A 38 -13.40 13.51 -3.03
C GLY A 38 -13.92 14.94 -3.19
N GLY A 39 -14.40 15.35 -4.37
CA GLY A 39 -14.93 16.69 -4.66
C GLY A 39 -13.87 17.72 -5.03
N ASN A 40 -12.65 17.32 -5.39
CA ASN A 40 -11.58 18.24 -5.80
C ASN A 40 -11.68 18.62 -7.28
N ALA A 41 -11.25 19.85 -7.62
CA ALA A 41 -10.82 20.18 -8.96
C ALA A 41 -9.45 19.54 -9.22
N VAL A 42 -9.23 18.99 -10.44
CA VAL A 42 -8.01 18.22 -10.71
C VAL A 42 -7.27 18.77 -11.92
N ILE A 43 -5.98 19.00 -11.74
CA ILE A 43 -5.05 19.24 -12.84
C ILE A 43 -4.30 17.92 -13.13
N ILE A 44 -4.30 17.57 -14.41
CA ILE A 44 -3.71 16.32 -14.88
C ILE A 44 -2.44 16.66 -15.67
N LYS A 45 -1.28 16.13 -15.22
CA LYS A 45 -0.01 16.21 -15.93
C LYS A 45 0.43 14.80 -16.33
N PRO A 46 0.12 14.33 -17.56
CA PRO A 46 0.63 13.06 -18.07
C PRO A 46 2.14 13.13 -18.30
N SER A 47 2.79 11.97 -18.46
CA SER A 47 4.21 11.92 -18.77
C SER A 47 4.47 12.34 -20.23
N GLU A 48 5.44 13.20 -20.44
CA GLU A 48 5.95 13.61 -21.75
C GLU A 48 6.66 12.48 -22.51
N LEU A 49 7.13 11.45 -21.80
CA LEU A 49 7.75 10.26 -22.41
C LEU A 49 6.72 9.34 -23.06
N ALA A 50 5.45 9.43 -22.65
CA ALA A 50 4.34 8.66 -23.22
C ALA A 50 3.45 9.56 -24.11
N THR A 51 4.03 10.13 -25.17
CA THR A 51 3.43 11.18 -26.02
C THR A 51 2.06 10.79 -26.57
N ALA A 52 1.89 9.59 -27.09
CA ALA A 52 0.61 9.12 -27.65
C ALA A 52 -0.48 9.05 -26.54
N CYS A 53 -0.15 8.54 -25.35
CA CYS A 53 -1.09 8.52 -24.22
C CYS A 53 -1.40 9.93 -23.71
N ALA A 54 -0.40 10.82 -23.68
CA ALA A 54 -0.60 12.21 -23.29
C ALA A 54 -1.56 12.94 -24.25
N ALA A 55 -1.40 12.76 -25.56
CA ALA A 55 -2.31 13.29 -26.58
C ALA A 55 -3.71 12.71 -26.42
N PHE A 56 -3.85 11.40 -26.25
CA PHE A 56 -5.14 10.74 -26.02
C PHE A 56 -5.87 11.32 -24.79
N VAL A 57 -5.17 11.52 -23.67
CA VAL A 57 -5.73 12.12 -22.46
C VAL A 57 -6.19 13.57 -22.73
N ALA A 58 -5.34 14.37 -23.39
CA ALA A 58 -5.64 15.77 -23.72
C ALA A 58 -6.86 15.92 -24.62
N GLU A 59 -7.07 15.00 -25.58
CA GLU A 59 -8.21 15.03 -26.50
C GLU A 59 -9.48 14.42 -25.88
N THR A 60 -9.34 13.45 -24.98
CA THR A 60 -10.47 12.65 -24.51
C THR A 60 -11.07 13.19 -23.23
N VAL A 61 -10.25 13.54 -22.24
CA VAL A 61 -10.73 13.99 -20.92
C VAL A 61 -11.68 15.20 -21.01
N PRO A 62 -11.41 16.24 -21.85
CA PRO A 62 -12.31 17.38 -22.00
C PRO A 62 -13.70 17.06 -22.60
N LYS A 63 -13.89 15.87 -23.15
CA LYS A 63 -15.20 15.43 -23.69
C LYS A 63 -16.14 14.92 -22.58
N TYR A 64 -15.58 14.57 -21.42
CA TYR A 64 -16.30 13.95 -20.31
C TYR A 64 -16.26 14.76 -19.02
N LEU A 65 -15.29 15.67 -18.89
CA LEU A 65 -15.09 16.52 -17.71
C LEU A 65 -15.05 17.99 -18.11
N ASP A 66 -15.61 18.85 -17.26
CA ASP A 66 -15.60 20.30 -17.49
C ASP A 66 -14.17 20.86 -17.40
N ASN A 67 -13.82 21.73 -18.36
CA ASN A 67 -12.55 22.43 -18.37
C ASN A 67 -12.56 23.62 -17.41
N VAL A 68 -11.75 23.60 -16.38
CA VAL A 68 -11.53 24.75 -15.49
C VAL A 68 -10.27 25.49 -15.92
N LYS A 69 -10.39 26.79 -16.25
CA LYS A 69 -9.25 27.67 -16.53
C LYS A 69 -8.55 28.03 -15.22
N LEU A 70 -7.32 27.58 -15.04
CA LEU A 70 -6.50 27.83 -13.85
C LEU A 70 -5.66 29.09 -14.01
N LEU A 71 -5.98 30.08 -13.19
CA LEU A 71 -5.32 31.38 -13.19
C LEU A 71 -4.37 31.58 -12.00
N LYS A 72 -3.32 30.92 -11.80
CA LYS A 72 -2.29 31.01 -10.74
C LYS A 72 -2.31 29.86 -9.72
N GLN A 73 -1.18 29.21 -9.70
CA GLN A 73 -1.03 27.83 -9.28
C GLN A 73 -0.57 27.70 -7.83
N LYS A 74 -1.51 27.72 -6.91
CA LYS A 74 -1.33 27.07 -5.62
C LYS A 74 -2.12 25.76 -5.68
N PHE A 75 -1.46 24.64 -5.46
CA PHE A 75 -2.13 23.35 -5.33
C PHE A 75 -2.43 23.08 -3.86
N ASP A 76 -3.59 22.52 -3.59
CA ASP A 76 -4.01 22.15 -2.25
C ASP A 76 -3.68 20.67 -1.95
N TYR A 77 -3.35 19.90 -2.99
CA TYR A 77 -2.82 18.54 -2.91
C TYR A 77 -1.97 18.20 -4.13
N ILE A 78 -0.89 17.43 -3.97
CA ILE A 78 -0.07 16.92 -5.08
C ILE A 78 0.04 15.39 -4.97
N PHE A 79 -0.34 14.69 -6.03
CA PHE A 79 -0.12 13.26 -6.21
C PHE A 79 0.90 13.06 -7.32
N PHE A 80 2.04 12.45 -7.01
CA PHE A 80 3.14 12.24 -7.94
C PHE A 80 3.51 10.76 -8.00
N THR A 81 3.67 10.24 -9.21
CA THR A 81 4.27 8.92 -9.47
C THR A 81 5.49 9.08 -10.35
N GLY A 82 6.65 8.55 -9.91
CA GLY A 82 7.90 8.64 -10.68
C GLY A 82 9.13 8.26 -9.87
N GLY A 83 10.30 8.62 -10.39
CA GLY A 83 11.58 8.35 -9.75
C GLY A 83 11.83 9.20 -8.50
N THR A 84 12.57 8.65 -7.53
CA THR A 84 12.84 9.29 -6.22
C THR A 84 13.50 10.66 -6.33
N SER A 85 14.38 10.86 -7.30
CA SER A 85 15.05 12.15 -7.53
C SER A 85 14.07 13.28 -7.87
N ILE A 86 13.13 13.01 -8.76
CA ILE A 86 12.08 13.98 -9.13
C ILE A 86 11.06 14.11 -8.01
N GLY A 87 10.72 13.01 -7.32
CA GLY A 87 9.85 13.05 -6.15
C GLY A 87 10.35 14.01 -5.05
N LYS A 88 11.66 14.05 -4.80
CA LYS A 88 12.27 15.02 -3.87
C LYS A 88 12.05 16.47 -4.33
N ILE A 89 12.24 16.77 -5.62
CA ILE A 89 12.01 18.12 -6.19
C ILE A 89 10.54 18.52 -6.02
N VAL A 90 9.60 17.61 -6.29
CA VAL A 90 8.16 17.84 -6.11
C VAL A 90 7.84 18.12 -4.64
N TYR A 91 8.43 17.34 -3.73
CA TYR A 91 8.24 17.50 -2.30
C TYR A 91 8.78 18.84 -1.79
N GLU A 92 9.99 19.24 -2.20
CA GLU A 92 10.58 20.54 -1.87
C GLU A 92 9.72 21.70 -2.36
N ALA A 93 9.11 21.59 -3.54
CA ALA A 93 8.19 22.58 -4.05
C ALA A 93 6.89 22.67 -3.23
N ALA A 94 6.34 21.52 -2.81
CA ALA A 94 5.13 21.42 -2.00
C ALA A 94 5.30 22.01 -0.60
N VAL A 95 6.44 21.78 0.05
CA VAL A 95 6.77 22.26 1.41
C VAL A 95 6.67 23.78 1.51
N LYS A 96 7.02 24.52 0.47
CA LYS A 96 6.95 26.00 0.43
C LYS A 96 5.56 26.54 0.72
N ASN A 97 4.52 25.78 0.39
CA ASN A 97 3.11 26.13 0.58
C ASN A 97 2.40 25.25 1.62
N LEU A 98 3.12 24.37 2.32
CA LEU A 98 2.57 23.34 3.20
C LEU A 98 1.54 22.45 2.49
N THR A 99 1.71 22.26 1.17
CA THR A 99 0.83 21.41 0.37
C THR A 99 1.07 19.93 0.72
N PRO A 100 0.06 19.19 1.16
CA PRO A 100 0.17 17.76 1.40
C PRO A 100 0.43 17.01 0.10
N VAL A 101 1.21 15.93 0.18
CA VAL A 101 1.62 15.14 -0.98
C VAL A 101 1.38 13.66 -0.76
N THR A 102 1.13 12.94 -1.85
CA THR A 102 1.39 11.51 -1.99
C THR A 102 2.48 11.33 -3.04
N LEU A 103 3.53 10.60 -2.70
CA LEU A 103 4.65 10.28 -3.57
C LEU A 103 4.72 8.77 -3.75
N GLU A 104 4.41 8.30 -4.95
CA GLU A 104 4.56 6.91 -5.37
C GLU A 104 5.88 6.79 -6.13
N LEU A 105 6.89 6.27 -5.45
CA LEU A 105 8.26 6.20 -5.95
C LEU A 105 8.62 4.74 -6.29
N GLY A 106 9.86 4.48 -6.55
CA GLY A 106 10.36 3.16 -6.85
C GLY A 106 11.20 2.57 -5.72
N GLY A 107 12.07 1.68 -6.09
CA GLY A 107 13.04 1.05 -5.20
C GLY A 107 13.37 -0.36 -5.64
N LYS A 108 14.37 -0.96 -4.99
CA LYS A 108 14.79 -2.34 -5.28
C LYS A 108 13.93 -3.33 -4.49
N SER A 109 12.85 -3.81 -5.09
CA SER A 109 11.90 -4.76 -4.48
C SER A 109 12.52 -6.16 -4.37
N PRO A 110 12.88 -6.64 -3.18
CA PRO A 110 13.49 -7.96 -2.98
C PRO A 110 12.47 -9.09 -3.07
N VAL A 111 12.95 -10.26 -3.50
CA VAL A 111 12.26 -11.54 -3.38
C VAL A 111 13.10 -12.45 -2.48
N TYR A 112 12.58 -12.88 -1.36
CA TYR A 112 13.19 -13.95 -0.58
C TYR A 112 12.54 -15.29 -0.91
N ILE A 113 13.37 -16.30 -1.24
CA ILE A 113 12.92 -17.66 -1.53
C ILE A 113 13.50 -18.60 -0.50
N ASP A 114 12.63 -19.12 0.35
CA ASP A 114 12.97 -20.13 1.34
C ASP A 114 13.09 -21.53 0.69
N ASN A 115 13.85 -22.42 1.31
CA ASN A 115 14.06 -23.79 0.83
C ASN A 115 12.78 -24.66 0.87
N THR A 116 11.76 -24.26 1.63
CA THR A 116 10.46 -24.94 1.71
C THR A 116 9.51 -24.56 0.57
N ALA A 117 9.84 -23.52 -0.21
CA ALA A 117 9.00 -23.06 -1.31
C ALA A 117 8.90 -24.09 -2.45
N ASP A 118 7.75 -24.14 -3.14
CA ASP A 118 7.63 -24.90 -4.37
C ASP A 118 8.39 -24.20 -5.49
N ILE A 119 9.53 -24.77 -5.88
CA ILE A 119 10.46 -24.08 -6.79
C ILE A 119 9.87 -23.82 -8.18
N MET A 120 9.06 -24.75 -8.73
CA MET A 120 8.49 -24.58 -10.06
C MET A 120 7.42 -23.49 -10.08
N ILE A 121 6.53 -23.48 -9.09
CA ILE A 121 5.49 -22.45 -8.95
C ILE A 121 6.14 -21.10 -8.65
N THR A 122 7.07 -21.05 -7.70
CA THR A 122 7.82 -19.85 -7.34
C THR A 122 8.52 -19.24 -8.55
N THR A 123 9.24 -20.06 -9.33
CA THR A 123 9.95 -19.58 -10.51
C THR A 123 8.98 -18.98 -11.53
N LYS A 124 7.84 -19.64 -11.82
CA LYS A 124 6.81 -19.08 -12.73
C LYS A 124 6.29 -17.73 -12.25
N ARG A 125 5.95 -17.59 -10.96
CA ARG A 125 5.40 -16.36 -10.38
C ARG A 125 6.42 -15.22 -10.36
N VAL A 126 7.66 -15.52 -10.00
CA VAL A 126 8.73 -14.51 -9.96
C VAL A 126 9.08 -14.04 -11.37
N LEU A 127 9.23 -14.97 -12.33
CA LEU A 127 9.52 -14.61 -13.73
C LEU A 127 8.37 -13.80 -14.34
N TRP A 128 7.12 -14.21 -14.09
CA TRP A 128 5.96 -13.43 -14.57
C TRP A 128 5.97 -12.01 -13.99
N GLY A 129 6.14 -11.86 -12.69
CA GLY A 129 6.17 -10.54 -12.04
C GLY A 129 7.36 -9.69 -12.46
N LYS A 130 8.52 -10.31 -12.77
CA LYS A 130 9.69 -9.59 -13.29
C LYS A 130 9.52 -9.13 -14.72
N PHE A 131 8.86 -9.93 -15.57
CA PHE A 131 8.88 -9.70 -17.01
C PHE A 131 7.64 -8.99 -17.53
N ILE A 132 6.60 -8.88 -16.72
CA ILE A 132 5.46 -8.03 -17.08
C ILE A 132 5.96 -6.59 -17.34
N ASN A 133 5.48 -5.99 -18.42
CA ASN A 133 5.91 -4.67 -18.87
C ASN A 133 7.45 -4.53 -19.04
N ALA A 134 8.12 -5.61 -19.46
CA ALA A 134 9.58 -5.70 -19.63
C ALA A 134 10.37 -5.32 -18.33
N GLY A 135 9.79 -5.55 -17.15
CA GLY A 135 10.38 -5.20 -15.87
C GLY A 135 10.30 -3.71 -15.50
N GLN A 136 9.65 -2.90 -16.30
CA GLN A 136 9.47 -1.46 -16.09
C GLN A 136 8.30 -1.17 -15.15
N THR A 137 8.34 -1.77 -13.97
CA THR A 137 7.28 -1.71 -12.96
C THR A 137 7.89 -1.48 -11.59
N CYS A 138 7.42 -0.47 -10.87
CA CYS A 138 7.94 -0.07 -9.56
C CYS A 138 7.89 -1.16 -8.49
N ILE A 139 7.02 -2.15 -8.67
CA ILE A 139 6.90 -3.34 -7.82
C ILE A 139 7.42 -4.61 -8.49
N ALA A 140 8.07 -4.53 -9.67
CA ALA A 140 8.68 -5.72 -10.26
C ALA A 140 9.73 -6.31 -9.30
N PRO A 141 9.82 -7.64 -9.17
CA PRO A 141 10.97 -8.29 -8.52
C PRO A 141 12.27 -7.70 -9.03
N ASP A 142 13.05 -7.03 -8.17
CA ASP A 142 14.26 -6.36 -8.60
C ASP A 142 15.49 -7.25 -8.40
N TYR A 143 15.50 -8.04 -7.32
CA TYR A 143 16.51 -9.05 -7.06
C TYR A 143 15.97 -10.20 -6.20
N ILE A 144 16.67 -11.35 -6.22
CA ILE A 144 16.33 -12.52 -5.42
C ILE A 144 17.40 -12.73 -4.32
N LEU A 145 16.94 -13.07 -3.14
CA LEU A 145 17.71 -13.57 -2.01
C LEU A 145 17.32 -15.02 -1.76
N CYS A 146 18.26 -15.92 -1.82
CA CYS A 146 18.05 -17.35 -1.52
C CYS A 146 19.38 -18.06 -1.25
N THR A 147 19.31 -19.27 -0.69
CA THR A 147 20.51 -20.12 -0.54
C THR A 147 21.10 -20.50 -1.89
N LYS A 148 22.37 -20.86 -1.91
CA LYS A 148 23.05 -21.32 -3.13
C LYS A 148 22.34 -22.53 -3.76
N GLU A 149 21.88 -23.48 -2.95
CA GLU A 149 21.11 -24.62 -3.41
C GLU A 149 19.78 -24.21 -4.08
N THR A 150 19.06 -23.27 -3.46
CA THR A 150 17.80 -22.74 -4.00
C THR A 150 18.04 -21.96 -5.29
N GLN A 151 19.14 -21.19 -5.38
CA GLN A 151 19.55 -20.52 -6.62
C GLN A 151 19.70 -21.50 -7.76
N ASP A 152 20.44 -22.59 -7.55
CA ASP A 152 20.72 -23.57 -8.61
C ASP A 152 19.42 -24.26 -9.07
N LYS A 153 18.52 -24.61 -8.15
CA LYS A 153 17.19 -25.14 -8.46
C LYS A 153 16.32 -24.13 -9.22
N PHE A 154 16.34 -22.87 -8.81
CA PHE A 154 15.58 -21.78 -9.46
C PHE A 154 16.08 -21.58 -10.90
N VAL A 155 17.39 -21.50 -11.11
CA VAL A 155 17.98 -21.35 -12.45
C VAL A 155 17.65 -22.54 -13.36
N ALA A 156 17.70 -23.78 -12.84
CA ALA A 156 17.31 -24.97 -13.60
C ALA A 156 15.83 -24.91 -14.04
N ALA A 157 14.95 -24.52 -13.11
CA ALA A 157 13.53 -24.33 -13.40
C ALA A 157 13.30 -23.19 -14.41
N ALA A 158 14.01 -22.05 -14.25
CA ALA A 158 13.93 -20.90 -15.16
C ALA A 158 14.36 -21.26 -16.58
N LYS A 159 15.48 -21.99 -16.74
CA LYS A 159 15.93 -22.48 -18.05
C LYS A 159 14.86 -23.32 -18.75
N LYS A 160 14.21 -24.24 -18.02
CA LYS A 160 13.12 -25.05 -18.55
C LYS A 160 11.91 -24.19 -18.97
N ILE A 161 11.48 -23.25 -18.16
CA ILE A 161 10.33 -22.36 -18.44
C ILE A 161 10.62 -21.44 -19.63
N LEU A 162 11.83 -20.86 -19.72
CA LEU A 162 12.20 -19.91 -20.77
C LEU A 162 12.52 -20.59 -22.10
N GLN A 163 12.92 -21.88 -22.10
CA GLN A 163 13.05 -22.66 -23.33
C GLN A 163 11.71 -22.90 -24.05
N GLU A 164 10.60 -22.90 -23.30
CA GLU A 164 9.25 -22.96 -23.85
C GLU A 164 8.82 -21.61 -24.47
N CYS A 165 9.48 -20.50 -24.10
CA CYS A 165 9.24 -19.15 -24.62
C CYS A 165 10.46 -18.69 -25.43
N ARG A 166 10.53 -19.03 -26.72
CA ARG A 166 11.65 -18.71 -27.62
C ARG A 166 11.99 -17.21 -27.63
N LEU A 167 13.06 -16.83 -26.96
CA LEU A 167 13.77 -15.56 -27.17
C LEU A 167 15.26 -15.78 -26.86
N GLN A 168 16.13 -15.41 -27.77
CA GLN A 168 17.60 -15.53 -27.65
C GLN A 168 18.26 -14.16 -27.50
N ALA A 169 19.24 -14.14 -26.71
CA ALA A 169 20.58 -13.54 -26.63
C ALA A 169 20.84 -12.09 -26.19
N LEU A 170 21.75 -11.81 -25.27
CA LEU A 170 22.96 -11.01 -25.02
C LEU A 170 22.97 -9.89 -23.96
N VAL A 171 23.92 -9.88 -22.98
CA VAL A 171 24.39 -8.72 -22.19
C VAL A 171 25.88 -8.83 -21.90
N ASP A 172 26.68 -7.81 -22.27
CA ASP A 172 28.14 -7.86 -22.26
C ASP A 172 28.84 -7.55 -20.93
N ALA A 173 28.20 -6.87 -19.99
CA ALA A 173 28.87 -6.39 -18.77
C ALA A 173 28.89 -7.40 -17.58
N SER A 174 28.22 -8.55 -17.71
CA SER A 174 28.14 -9.59 -16.67
C SER A 174 28.29 -10.99 -17.27
N LYS A 175 29.11 -11.13 -18.29
CA LYS A 175 29.29 -12.37 -19.08
C LYS A 175 29.58 -13.59 -18.22
N ASP A 176 30.37 -13.44 -17.16
CA ASP A 176 30.77 -14.48 -16.23
C ASP A 176 29.67 -14.88 -15.24
N LYS A 177 28.66 -14.04 -15.02
CA LYS A 177 27.54 -14.26 -14.09
C LYS A 177 26.22 -14.62 -14.76
N ILE A 178 26.15 -14.54 -16.09
CA ILE A 178 24.91 -14.84 -16.85
C ILE A 178 24.63 -16.33 -16.77
N ALA A 179 23.45 -16.67 -16.21
CA ALA A 179 22.94 -18.02 -16.16
C ALA A 179 21.87 -18.30 -17.23
N VAL A 180 21.11 -17.28 -17.59
CA VAL A 180 20.03 -17.32 -18.59
C VAL A 180 19.99 -15.99 -19.32
N GLY A 181 19.75 -16.01 -20.61
CA GLY A 181 19.61 -14.79 -21.41
C GLY A 181 20.93 -14.09 -21.64
N GLY A 182 20.86 -12.80 -21.84
CA GLY A 182 22.01 -11.96 -21.95
C GLY A 182 22.13 -11.14 -23.24
N SER A 183 21.12 -11.02 -24.15
CA SER A 183 21.19 -10.27 -25.39
C SER A 183 20.50 -8.91 -25.37
N TYR A 184 20.94 -8.02 -26.21
CA TYR A 184 20.23 -6.79 -26.47
C TYR A 184 20.39 -6.36 -27.94
N ASP A 185 19.40 -5.65 -28.47
CA ASP A 185 19.50 -4.88 -29.71
C ASP A 185 19.10 -3.42 -29.41
N ALA A 186 20.07 -2.53 -29.57
CA ALA A 186 19.88 -1.10 -29.29
C ALA A 186 18.96 -0.44 -30.33
N ASN A 187 18.93 -0.93 -31.58
CA ASN A 187 18.09 -0.40 -32.65
C ASN A 187 16.61 -0.74 -32.42
N ASP A 188 16.35 -1.98 -31.99
CA ASP A 188 15.01 -2.47 -31.66
C ASP A 188 14.60 -2.16 -30.22
N LYS A 189 15.47 -1.50 -29.43
CA LYS A 189 15.28 -1.26 -28.00
C LYS A 189 14.93 -2.53 -27.22
N PHE A 190 15.50 -3.65 -27.63
CA PHE A 190 15.27 -4.98 -27.09
C PHE A 190 16.34 -5.34 -26.05
N ILE A 191 15.91 -5.87 -24.92
CA ILE A 191 16.76 -6.53 -23.92
C ILE A 191 16.09 -7.85 -23.56
N GLU A 192 16.86 -8.93 -23.66
CA GLU A 192 16.39 -10.26 -23.30
C GLU A 192 16.20 -10.42 -21.79
N LEU A 193 15.30 -11.35 -21.42
CA LEU A 193 15.14 -11.81 -20.04
C LEU A 193 16.45 -12.41 -19.53
N THR A 194 17.11 -11.70 -18.60
CA THR A 194 18.45 -12.07 -18.15
C THR A 194 18.43 -12.43 -16.67
N ILE A 195 19.00 -13.57 -16.31
CA ILE A 195 19.19 -13.98 -14.90
C ILE A 195 20.70 -14.00 -14.62
N LEU A 196 21.10 -13.26 -13.58
CA LEU A 196 22.47 -13.24 -13.10
C LEU A 196 22.56 -14.04 -11.79
N THR A 197 23.63 -14.80 -11.63
CA THR A 197 23.89 -15.61 -10.42
C THR A 197 25.13 -15.14 -9.70
N ASN A 198 25.25 -15.51 -8.40
CA ASN A 198 26.38 -15.17 -7.55
C ASN A 198 26.67 -13.67 -7.52
N VAL A 199 25.59 -12.86 -7.58
CA VAL A 199 25.70 -11.41 -7.49
C VAL A 199 26.01 -10.99 -6.06
N VAL A 200 26.87 -9.99 -5.89
CA VAL A 200 27.21 -9.44 -4.59
C VAL A 200 26.71 -7.99 -4.46
N ALA A 201 26.60 -7.51 -3.22
CA ALA A 201 26.06 -6.19 -2.92
C ALA A 201 26.78 -5.03 -3.64
N SER A 202 28.07 -5.17 -3.90
CA SER A 202 28.90 -4.15 -4.56
C SER A 202 28.79 -4.16 -6.09
N ASP A 203 28.16 -5.16 -6.69
CA ASP A 203 27.99 -5.19 -8.14
C ASP A 203 27.18 -3.99 -8.62
N LYS A 204 27.53 -3.48 -9.81
CA LYS A 204 26.88 -2.30 -10.39
C LYS A 204 25.37 -2.46 -10.52
N ILE A 205 24.90 -3.70 -10.86
CA ILE A 205 23.49 -4.01 -10.99
C ILE A 205 22.69 -3.90 -9.68
N MET A 206 23.37 -3.86 -8.53
CA MET A 206 22.77 -3.75 -7.20
C MET A 206 22.71 -2.30 -6.67
N GLN A 207 23.27 -1.31 -7.37
CA GLN A 207 23.38 0.07 -6.87
C GLN A 207 22.08 0.85 -7.08
N ASP A 208 21.45 0.70 -8.24
CA ASP A 208 20.21 1.39 -8.60
C ASP A 208 19.08 0.40 -8.88
N GLU A 209 17.83 0.88 -8.87
CA GLU A 209 16.66 0.14 -9.35
C GLU A 209 16.87 -0.25 -10.82
N ILE A 210 16.69 -1.53 -11.17
CA ILE A 210 17.01 -2.03 -12.52
C ILE A 210 16.00 -1.52 -13.55
N PHE A 211 14.72 -1.52 -13.22
CA PHE A 211 13.59 -1.08 -14.06
C PHE A 211 13.64 -1.67 -15.49
N GLY A 212 14.04 -2.94 -15.57
CA GLY A 212 14.26 -3.68 -16.82
C GLY A 212 14.23 -5.19 -16.60
N PRO A 213 14.35 -5.99 -17.69
CA PRO A 213 14.16 -7.44 -17.66
C PRO A 213 15.43 -8.20 -17.21
N ILE A 214 16.15 -7.69 -16.22
CA ILE A 214 17.35 -8.34 -15.65
C ILE A 214 17.06 -8.67 -14.19
N LEU A 215 17.34 -9.90 -13.77
CA LEU A 215 17.05 -10.43 -12.43
C LEU A 215 18.32 -11.02 -11.79
N PRO A 216 19.03 -10.28 -10.95
CA PRO A 216 20.15 -10.79 -10.19
C PRO A 216 19.71 -11.66 -9.01
N ILE A 217 20.48 -12.70 -8.73
CA ILE A 217 20.33 -13.57 -7.57
C ILE A 217 21.54 -13.37 -6.66
N VAL A 218 21.27 -12.95 -5.42
CA VAL A 218 22.25 -12.78 -4.36
C VAL A 218 22.14 -13.97 -3.42
N PRO A 219 23.15 -14.83 -3.33
CA PRO A 219 23.16 -15.94 -2.38
C PRO A 219 23.22 -15.45 -0.93
N VAL A 220 22.37 -16.00 -0.08
CA VAL A 220 22.36 -15.79 1.37
C VAL A 220 22.24 -17.16 2.07
N GLU A 221 22.78 -17.27 3.27
CA GLU A 221 22.79 -18.53 4.04
C GLU A 221 21.38 -18.91 4.54
N ASN A 222 20.61 -17.90 4.99
CA ASN A 222 19.31 -18.10 5.63
C ASN A 222 18.48 -16.82 5.67
N ALA A 223 17.27 -16.91 6.26
CA ALA A 223 16.37 -15.77 6.39
C ALA A 223 16.94 -14.61 7.21
N TYR A 224 17.77 -14.88 8.23
CA TYR A 224 18.38 -13.85 9.06
C TYR A 224 19.36 -12.98 8.23
N GLU A 225 20.18 -13.60 7.42
CA GLU A 225 21.09 -12.88 6.53
C GLU A 225 20.31 -12.09 5.46
N ALA A 226 19.22 -12.65 4.93
CA ALA A 226 18.33 -11.92 4.02
C ALA A 226 17.72 -10.69 4.69
N ILE A 227 17.23 -10.81 5.93
CA ILE A 227 16.69 -9.68 6.71
C ILE A 227 17.76 -8.60 6.88
N LYS A 228 18.97 -8.99 7.27
CA LYS A 228 20.11 -8.08 7.42
C LYS A 228 20.39 -7.36 6.10
N PHE A 229 20.50 -8.12 5.00
CA PHE A 229 20.73 -7.57 3.67
C PHE A 229 19.67 -6.55 3.22
N ILE A 230 18.39 -6.84 3.52
CA ILE A 230 17.27 -5.93 3.21
C ILE A 230 17.35 -4.66 4.06
N ASN A 231 17.58 -4.80 5.37
CA ASN A 231 17.57 -3.68 6.32
C ASN A 231 18.78 -2.74 6.18
N GLU A 232 19.86 -3.18 5.56
CA GLU A 232 21.03 -2.33 5.22
C GLU A 232 20.76 -1.42 4.00
N ARG A 233 19.60 -1.52 3.37
CA ARG A 233 19.20 -0.77 2.17
C ARG A 233 18.01 0.12 2.41
N GLU A 234 17.78 1.01 1.46
CA GLU A 234 16.56 1.82 1.44
C GLU A 234 15.30 0.93 1.39
N LYS A 235 14.27 1.36 2.11
CA LYS A 235 13.02 0.61 2.22
C LYS A 235 12.35 0.47 0.86
N PRO A 236 12.13 -0.76 0.38
CA PRO A 236 11.54 -1.00 -0.93
C PRO A 236 10.05 -0.68 -0.95
N LEU A 237 9.50 -0.46 -2.14
CA LEU A 237 8.06 -0.31 -2.31
C LEU A 237 7.33 -1.61 -1.98
N VAL A 238 7.87 -2.75 -2.38
CA VAL A 238 7.31 -4.08 -2.06
C VAL A 238 8.41 -5.08 -1.69
N LEU A 239 8.10 -5.97 -0.77
CA LEU A 239 8.88 -7.17 -0.43
C LEU A 239 8.07 -8.43 -0.78
N TYR A 240 8.68 -9.36 -1.48
CA TYR A 240 8.12 -10.66 -1.81
C TYR A 240 8.76 -11.77 -1.00
N VAL A 241 7.96 -12.69 -0.47
CA VAL A 241 8.44 -13.82 0.35
C VAL A 241 7.80 -15.11 -0.14
N PHE A 242 8.62 -16.11 -0.47
CA PHE A 242 8.16 -17.44 -0.82
C PHE A 242 8.62 -18.46 0.22
N SER A 243 7.70 -18.98 1.00
CA SER A 243 7.93 -19.97 2.05
C SER A 243 6.65 -20.72 2.40
N LYS A 244 6.78 -21.98 2.82
CA LYS A 244 5.72 -22.76 3.48
C LYS A 244 5.89 -22.79 5.00
N SER A 245 6.95 -22.18 5.54
CA SER A 245 7.24 -22.12 6.96
C SER A 245 6.67 -20.86 7.59
N ASP A 246 5.63 -20.97 8.42
CA ASP A 246 5.07 -19.83 9.16
C ASP A 246 6.10 -19.12 10.04
N LYS A 247 7.07 -19.87 10.58
CA LYS A 247 8.17 -19.31 11.37
C LYS A 247 9.03 -18.36 10.53
N VAL A 248 9.40 -18.77 9.31
CA VAL A 248 10.19 -17.93 8.39
C VAL A 248 9.38 -16.72 7.95
N LEU A 249 8.08 -16.92 7.63
CA LEU A 249 7.20 -15.82 7.25
C LEU A 249 7.11 -14.78 8.37
N SER A 250 6.78 -15.16 9.60
CA SER A 250 6.71 -14.25 10.75
C SER A 250 8.07 -13.56 11.00
N GLN A 251 9.16 -14.29 10.89
CA GLN A 251 10.50 -13.73 11.09
C GLN A 251 10.82 -12.62 10.10
N ILE A 252 10.45 -12.75 8.82
CA ILE A 252 10.67 -11.71 7.81
C ILE A 252 9.67 -10.55 7.98
N VAL A 253 8.38 -10.85 8.19
CA VAL A 253 7.34 -9.84 8.39
C VAL A 253 7.66 -8.93 9.57
N ASP A 254 8.06 -9.51 10.69
CA ASP A 254 8.28 -8.77 11.94
C ASP A 254 9.60 -7.99 11.95
N ASN A 255 10.58 -8.36 11.11
CA ASN A 255 11.92 -7.79 11.15
C ASN A 255 12.33 -7.03 9.89
N THR A 256 11.42 -6.78 8.95
CA THR A 256 11.67 -5.95 7.75
C THR A 256 10.62 -4.85 7.59
N SER A 257 10.95 -3.84 6.79
CA SER A 257 10.02 -2.75 6.46
C SER A 257 9.97 -2.54 4.96
N SER A 258 8.74 -2.44 4.42
CA SER A 258 8.45 -2.14 3.00
C SER A 258 7.13 -1.41 2.89
N GLY A 259 6.83 -0.80 1.75
CA GLY A 259 5.52 -0.20 1.50
C GLY A 259 4.39 -1.24 1.52
N GLY A 260 4.62 -2.39 0.89
CA GLY A 260 3.73 -3.55 0.89
C GLY A 260 4.49 -4.86 0.93
N MET A 261 3.78 -5.96 1.16
CA MET A 261 4.34 -7.31 1.13
C MET A 261 3.38 -8.27 0.42
N CYS A 262 3.92 -9.20 -0.35
CA CYS A 262 3.15 -10.29 -0.91
C CYS A 262 3.82 -11.63 -0.64
N VAL A 263 3.06 -12.57 -0.08
CA VAL A 263 3.56 -13.90 0.31
C VAL A 263 3.14 -14.92 -0.74
N ASN A 264 4.11 -15.73 -1.18
CA ASN A 264 3.95 -16.81 -2.16
C ASN A 264 3.41 -16.39 -3.54
N ASP A 265 3.43 -15.08 -3.85
CA ASP A 265 3.13 -14.56 -5.18
C ASP A 265 3.89 -13.27 -5.45
N THR A 266 3.75 -12.72 -6.66
CA THR A 266 4.27 -11.40 -7.05
C THR A 266 3.16 -10.58 -7.69
N MET A 267 3.19 -9.25 -7.56
CA MET A 267 2.28 -8.30 -8.20
C MET A 267 0.80 -8.39 -7.77
N MET A 268 0.29 -9.58 -7.41
CA MET A 268 -1.14 -9.82 -7.20
C MET A 268 -1.78 -9.03 -6.05
N HIS A 269 -1.00 -8.57 -5.08
CA HIS A 269 -1.50 -7.67 -4.03
C HIS A 269 -2.04 -6.34 -4.58
N LEU A 270 -1.57 -5.92 -5.78
CA LEU A 270 -2.06 -4.74 -6.48
C LEU A 270 -3.51 -4.89 -6.97
N ALA A 271 -3.95 -6.11 -7.26
CA ALA A 271 -5.32 -6.38 -7.69
C ALA A 271 -6.34 -6.37 -6.55
N VAL A 272 -5.91 -6.30 -5.30
CA VAL A 272 -6.76 -6.31 -4.11
C VAL A 272 -7.06 -4.88 -3.69
N GLU A 273 -8.16 -4.32 -4.14
CA GLU A 273 -8.54 -2.90 -3.92
C GLU A 273 -8.70 -2.51 -2.44
N SER A 274 -8.95 -3.46 -1.54
CA SER A 274 -9.04 -3.20 -0.11
C SER A 274 -7.68 -2.99 0.57
N LEU A 275 -6.58 -3.37 -0.08
CA LEU A 275 -5.23 -3.13 0.42
C LEU A 275 -4.75 -1.75 0.00
N PRO A 276 -4.29 -0.90 0.94
CA PRO A 276 -3.64 0.35 0.59
C PRO A 276 -2.33 0.06 -0.14
N PHE A 277 -2.07 0.81 -1.21
CA PHE A 277 -0.83 0.75 -1.98
C PHE A 277 -0.05 2.05 -1.78
N GLY A 278 1.21 1.97 -1.42
CA GLY A 278 2.09 3.13 -1.22
C GLY A 278 3.41 2.75 -0.58
N GLY A 279 4.41 3.61 -0.77
CA GLY A 279 5.76 3.42 -0.27
C GLY A 279 5.99 3.92 1.16
N VAL A 280 7.19 3.69 1.67
CA VAL A 280 7.66 4.16 2.97
C VAL A 280 9.12 4.62 2.88
N GLY A 281 9.45 5.79 3.41
CA GLY A 281 10.80 6.35 3.31
C GLY A 281 11.18 6.68 1.86
N ALA A 282 12.26 6.08 1.34
CA ALA A 282 12.74 6.33 -0.02
C ALA A 282 11.79 5.81 -1.12
N SER A 283 10.91 4.85 -0.80
CA SER A 283 9.94 4.33 -1.77
C SER A 283 8.65 5.11 -1.87
N GLY A 284 8.39 6.08 -0.98
CA GLY A 284 7.24 6.97 -1.11
C GLY A 284 6.71 7.54 0.19
N ILE A 285 5.63 8.34 0.04
CA ILE A 285 4.88 8.98 1.12
C ILE A 285 3.39 8.86 0.79
N GLY A 286 2.60 8.39 1.75
CA GLY A 286 1.17 8.21 1.57
C GLY A 286 0.80 6.86 0.96
N ALA A 287 -0.47 6.69 0.61
CA ALA A 287 -0.97 5.49 -0.02
C ALA A 287 -2.31 5.76 -0.71
N TYR A 288 -2.69 4.93 -1.68
CA TYR A 288 -3.96 5.00 -2.39
C TYR A 288 -4.50 3.59 -2.65
N HIS A 289 -5.40 3.35 -3.53
CA HIS A 289 -6.23 2.19 -3.87
C HIS A 289 -7.57 2.14 -3.13
N GLY A 290 -8.62 1.83 -3.88
CA GLY A 290 -9.99 1.70 -3.41
C GLY A 290 -10.42 2.88 -2.54
N LYS A 291 -11.03 2.58 -1.39
CA LYS A 291 -11.45 3.61 -0.42
C LYS A 291 -10.30 4.52 0.02
N LYS A 292 -9.07 3.99 0.08
CA LYS A 292 -7.90 4.78 0.48
C LYS A 292 -7.61 5.92 -0.51
N THR A 293 -7.89 5.75 -1.81
CA THR A 293 -7.76 6.84 -2.79
C THR A 293 -8.66 8.02 -2.44
N PHE A 294 -9.93 7.76 -2.13
CA PHE A 294 -10.85 8.80 -1.66
C PHE A 294 -10.35 9.49 -0.38
N GLU A 295 -9.91 8.71 0.62
CA GLU A 295 -9.40 9.25 1.88
C GLU A 295 -8.12 10.08 1.70
N THR A 296 -7.31 9.77 0.69
CA THR A 296 -6.06 10.46 0.37
C THR A 296 -6.32 11.87 -0.18
N PHE A 297 -7.41 12.06 -0.90
CA PHE A 297 -7.78 13.36 -1.48
C PHE A 297 -8.79 14.14 -0.64
N THR A 298 -9.05 13.72 0.61
CA THR A 298 -9.99 14.41 1.52
C THR A 298 -9.38 14.67 2.89
N HIS A 299 -9.64 15.86 3.44
CA HIS A 299 -9.33 16.19 4.83
C HIS A 299 -10.38 15.60 5.77
N LYS A 300 -9.94 14.83 6.77
CA LYS A 300 -10.81 14.27 7.82
C LYS A 300 -11.06 15.33 8.90
N LYS A 301 -12.17 16.05 8.77
CA LYS A 301 -12.60 17.06 9.73
C LYS A 301 -13.35 16.41 10.87
N SER A 302 -12.76 16.40 12.07
CA SER A 302 -13.44 15.94 13.28
C SER A 302 -14.49 16.96 13.72
N CYS A 303 -15.69 16.48 14.06
CA CYS A 303 -16.77 17.29 14.58
C CYS A 303 -17.41 16.63 15.79
N LEU A 304 -17.49 17.37 16.89
CA LEU A 304 -18.24 17.01 18.07
C LEU A 304 -19.51 17.88 18.12
N ILE A 305 -20.66 17.26 17.91
CA ILE A 305 -21.96 17.94 17.99
C ILE A 305 -22.55 17.69 19.38
N LYS A 306 -22.52 18.70 20.23
CA LYS A 306 -23.12 18.63 21.56
C LYS A 306 -24.57 19.11 21.51
N ASN A 307 -25.45 18.37 22.16
CA ASN A 307 -26.80 18.85 22.36
C ASN A 307 -26.89 19.76 23.59
N PHE A 308 -27.97 20.54 23.69
CA PHE A 308 -28.29 21.41 24.84
C PHE A 308 -29.10 20.65 25.90
N SER A 309 -28.86 19.36 26.11
CA SER A 309 -29.52 18.56 27.13
C SER A 309 -29.26 19.11 28.53
N PRO A 310 -30.28 19.47 29.33
CA PRO A 310 -30.09 19.95 30.68
C PRO A 310 -29.33 18.95 31.57
N ILE A 311 -29.51 17.66 31.35
CA ILE A 311 -28.82 16.60 32.09
C ILE A 311 -27.34 16.59 31.70
N GLY A 312 -27.05 16.64 30.40
CA GLY A 312 -25.68 16.68 29.86
C GLY A 312 -24.93 17.91 30.36
N GLU A 313 -25.58 19.06 30.38
CA GLU A 313 -25.01 20.33 30.85
C GLU A 313 -24.77 20.31 32.37
N LYS A 314 -25.69 19.77 33.16
CA LYS A 314 -25.52 19.59 34.61
C LYS A 314 -24.32 18.71 34.95
N LEU A 315 -24.12 17.60 34.21
CA LEU A 315 -22.96 16.72 34.35
C LEU A 315 -21.65 17.42 33.96
N ALA A 316 -21.70 18.30 32.95
CA ALA A 316 -20.54 19.02 32.44
C ALA A 316 -20.29 20.34 33.19
N SER A 317 -21.16 20.76 34.10
CA SER A 317 -21.10 22.06 34.78
C SER A 317 -19.82 22.29 35.57
N GLY A 318 -19.19 21.23 36.07
CA GLY A 318 -17.89 21.30 36.74
C GLY A 318 -16.73 21.87 35.91
N ARG A 319 -16.89 22.01 34.58
CA ARG A 319 -15.91 22.67 33.69
C ARG A 319 -15.96 24.20 33.72
N TYR A 320 -17.01 24.78 34.34
CA TYR A 320 -17.18 26.21 34.42
C TYR A 320 -16.68 26.76 35.75
N PRO A 321 -16.18 27.98 35.81
CA PRO A 321 -15.84 28.64 37.08
C PRO A 321 -17.10 28.93 37.93
N PRO A 322 -16.97 28.96 39.28
CA PRO A 322 -15.74 28.76 40.07
C PRO A 322 -15.34 27.28 40.17
N TYR A 323 -14.04 27.03 40.06
CA TYR A 323 -13.50 25.67 40.17
C TYR A 323 -13.39 25.24 41.63
N THR A 324 -13.91 24.07 41.95
CA THR A 324 -13.76 23.42 43.25
C THR A 324 -13.06 22.06 43.07
N ASP A 325 -12.41 21.60 44.15
CA ASP A 325 -11.78 20.27 44.14
C ASP A 325 -12.77 19.13 43.82
N GLY A 326 -14.03 19.27 44.26
CA GLY A 326 -15.10 18.34 43.96
C GLY A 326 -15.42 18.28 42.45
N ASN A 327 -15.53 19.46 41.81
CA ASN A 327 -15.77 19.57 40.35
C ASN A 327 -14.61 19.02 39.57
N LEU A 328 -13.37 19.26 39.96
CA LEU A 328 -12.17 18.74 39.32
C LEU A 328 -12.09 17.21 39.43
N LYS A 329 -12.41 16.64 40.60
CA LYS A 329 -12.48 15.18 40.80
C LYS A 329 -13.54 14.54 39.93
N MET A 330 -14.73 15.14 39.80
CA MET A 330 -15.81 14.66 38.94
C MET A 330 -15.43 14.74 37.47
N LEU A 331 -14.84 15.83 36.99
CA LEU A 331 -14.33 15.96 35.63
C LEU A 331 -13.27 14.91 35.31
N ASN A 332 -12.32 14.71 36.22
CA ASN A 332 -11.30 13.67 36.05
C ASN A 332 -11.91 12.27 35.95
N LEU A 333 -12.97 11.99 36.72
CA LEU A 333 -13.70 10.71 36.60
C LEU A 333 -14.42 10.57 35.27
N LEU A 334 -15.07 11.63 34.79
CA LEU A 334 -15.79 11.63 33.48
C LEU A 334 -14.86 11.56 32.29
N LEU A 335 -13.70 12.23 32.34
CA LEU A 335 -12.70 12.28 31.27
C LEU A 335 -11.72 11.09 31.26
N ARG A 336 -11.72 10.30 32.35
CA ARG A 336 -10.84 9.13 32.47
C ARG A 336 -11.11 8.14 31.37
N LYS A 337 -10.09 7.83 30.56
CA LYS A 337 -10.18 6.74 29.58
C LYS A 337 -10.59 5.44 30.26
N ARG A 338 -11.76 4.94 29.97
CA ARG A 338 -12.20 3.62 30.44
C ARG A 338 -11.56 2.56 29.55
N PHE A 339 -10.50 1.94 30.03
CA PHE A 339 -10.02 0.67 29.50
C PHE A 339 -10.91 -0.44 30.08
N GLY A 340 -12.01 -0.75 29.40
CA GLY A 340 -12.93 -1.82 29.81
C GLY A 340 -13.58 -2.43 28.58
N PRO A 341 -14.15 -3.63 28.70
CA PRO A 341 -14.86 -4.25 27.60
C PRO A 341 -15.97 -3.34 27.08
N SER A 342 -16.10 -3.27 25.76
CA SER A 342 -17.10 -2.44 25.11
C SER A 342 -18.50 -2.80 25.60
N LEU A 343 -19.19 -1.86 26.25
CA LEU A 343 -20.58 -2.04 26.71
C LEU A 343 -21.60 -2.05 25.55
N LYS A 344 -21.17 -2.15 24.30
CA LYS A 344 -22.04 -2.24 23.13
C LYS A 344 -23.02 -3.43 23.19
N PHE A 345 -22.66 -4.49 23.91
CA PHE A 345 -23.52 -5.65 24.13
C PHE A 345 -24.51 -5.51 25.29
N LEU A 346 -24.39 -4.47 26.14
CA LEU A 346 -25.25 -4.29 27.32
C LEU A 346 -26.74 -4.17 26.95
N PRO A 347 -27.16 -3.40 25.92
CA PRO A 347 -28.55 -3.34 25.49
C PRO A 347 -29.08 -4.71 25.05
N TYR A 348 -28.29 -5.48 24.31
CA TYR A 348 -28.69 -6.83 23.85
C TYR A 348 -28.79 -7.81 25.01
N PHE A 349 -27.88 -7.73 25.98
CA PHE A 349 -27.92 -8.53 27.20
C PHE A 349 -29.16 -8.20 28.05
N LEU A 350 -29.49 -6.90 28.19
CA LEU A 350 -30.71 -6.48 28.91
C LEU A 350 -31.99 -6.97 28.18
N CYS A 351 -32.07 -6.86 26.86
CA CYS A 351 -33.18 -7.39 26.09
C CYS A 351 -33.31 -8.90 26.24
N PHE A 352 -32.19 -9.63 26.22
CA PHE A 352 -32.18 -11.08 26.46
C PHE A 352 -32.65 -11.43 27.87
N ALA A 353 -32.15 -10.73 28.89
CA ALA A 353 -32.53 -10.97 30.28
C ALA A 353 -34.06 -10.72 30.53
N VAL A 354 -34.60 -9.63 29.94
CA VAL A 354 -36.02 -9.33 29.98
C VAL A 354 -36.83 -10.42 29.26
N GLY A 355 -36.42 -10.84 28.07
CA GLY A 355 -37.07 -11.91 27.32
C GLY A 355 -37.07 -13.25 28.07
N ALA A 356 -35.95 -13.62 28.67
CA ALA A 356 -35.83 -14.82 29.48
C ALA A 356 -36.69 -14.75 30.75
N GLY A 357 -36.75 -13.60 31.41
CA GLY A 357 -37.65 -13.39 32.57
C GLY A 357 -39.10 -13.49 32.24
N LEU A 358 -39.54 -12.92 31.10
CA LEU A 358 -40.94 -13.06 30.62
C LEU A 358 -41.26 -14.49 30.27
N SER A 359 -40.39 -15.20 29.56
CA SER A 359 -40.59 -16.61 29.21
C SER A 359 -40.71 -17.50 30.45
N TYR A 360 -39.84 -17.26 31.44
CA TYR A 360 -39.94 -17.99 32.72
C TYR A 360 -41.21 -17.66 33.49
N GLY A 361 -41.63 -16.40 33.50
CA GLY A 361 -42.91 -15.99 34.12
C GLY A 361 -44.13 -16.65 33.49
N ILE A 362 -44.16 -16.72 32.14
CA ILE A 362 -45.24 -17.41 31.40
C ILE A 362 -45.22 -18.90 31.71
N PHE A 363 -44.06 -19.54 31.72
CA PHE A 363 -43.93 -20.96 32.04
C PHE A 363 -44.38 -21.27 33.48
N ALA A 364 -44.00 -20.46 34.46
CA ALA A 364 -44.40 -20.60 35.85
C ALA A 364 -45.91 -20.42 36.02
N TRP A 365 -46.52 -19.45 35.31
CA TRP A 365 -47.95 -19.22 35.31
C TRP A 365 -48.74 -20.39 34.68
N GLN A 366 -48.26 -20.90 33.53
CA GLN A 366 -48.88 -22.09 32.90
C GLN A 366 -48.80 -23.33 33.80
N LYS A 367 -47.69 -23.50 34.53
CA LYS A 367 -47.53 -24.58 35.48
C LYS A 367 -48.52 -24.47 36.66
N MET A 368 -48.71 -23.28 37.20
CA MET A 368 -49.72 -23.06 38.26
C MET A 368 -51.12 -23.37 37.79
N LEU A 369 -51.50 -22.96 36.59
CA LEU A 369 -52.82 -23.26 36.03
C LEU A 369 -53.02 -24.75 35.77
N SER A 370 -52.01 -25.56 35.59
CA SER A 370 -52.06 -27.00 35.37
C SER A 370 -52.10 -27.81 36.67
N GLU A 371 -51.73 -27.22 37.81
CA GLU A 371 -51.80 -27.85 39.14
C GLU A 371 -53.16 -27.59 39.85
N ASP A 372 -53.94 -26.60 39.38
CA ASP A 372 -55.25 -26.25 39.89
C ASP A 372 -56.44 -26.91 39.07
N SER A 373 -56.13 -27.73 38.07
CA SER A 373 -57.06 -28.48 37.24
C SER A 373 -56.93 -30.00 37.47
#